data_a21982da98b6c9f73cfa5fa86c2f3adf
#
_entry.id   a21982da98b6c9f73cfa5fa86c2f3adf
#
_cell.length_a   1.000
_cell.length_b   1.000
_cell.length_c   1.000
_cell.angle_alpha   90.00
_cell.angle_beta   90.00
_cell.angle_gamma   90.00
#
_symmetry.space_group_name_H-M   'P 1'
#
loop_
_entity.id
_entity.type
_entity.pdbx_description
1 polymer ?
#
loop_
_entity_poly.entity_id
_entity_poly.type
_entity_poly.pdbx_seq_one_letter_code
_entity_poly.pdbx_strand_id
1 'polypeptide(L)'
;GVINLRGIVMPVVHLRSLMEIEGFFFSERQRIVVFLIHGIRTGFIVDQVTEVLRLPDGCVEPSPRISEEHGELFSGMANLRDSKRMIQLIAPDALIDEQSVELLENAAAKLVRQL
;
A
#
# COMPACT_ATOMS: atom_id res chain seq x y z
N GLY A 1 -12.84 -0.13 6.50
CA GLY A 1 -13.81 0.85 6.03
C GLY A 1 -13.92 0.94 4.52
N VAL A 2 -14.74 1.86 4.07
CA VAL A 2 -15.00 2.08 2.65
C VAL A 2 -15.10 3.58 2.42
N ILE A 3 -14.58 4.07 1.30
CA ILE A 3 -14.73 5.47 0.90
C ILE A 3 -15.31 5.56 -0.51
N ASN A 4 -15.90 6.71 -0.80
CA ASN A 4 -16.33 7.08 -2.15
C ASN A 4 -15.43 8.21 -2.64
N LEU A 5 -14.60 7.92 -3.65
CA LEU A 5 -13.73 8.90 -4.26
C LEU A 5 -14.16 9.13 -5.71
N ARG A 6 -14.71 10.32 -6.00
CA ARG A 6 -15.18 10.70 -7.34
C ARG A 6 -16.15 9.68 -7.97
N GLY A 7 -17.09 9.17 -7.16
CA GLY A 7 -18.05 8.17 -7.60
C GLY A 7 -17.56 6.73 -7.61
N ILE A 8 -16.31 6.51 -7.26
CA ILE A 8 -15.73 5.16 -7.14
C ILE A 8 -15.70 4.76 -5.67
N VAL A 9 -16.39 3.67 -5.37
CA VAL A 9 -16.39 3.09 -4.01
C VAL A 9 -15.21 2.13 -3.91
N MET A 10 -14.38 2.32 -2.88
CA MET A 10 -13.21 1.48 -2.66
C MET A 10 -13.04 1.14 -1.19
N PRO A 11 -12.52 -0.07 -0.88
CA PRO A 11 -12.17 -0.41 0.49
C PRO A 11 -10.96 0.40 0.96
N VAL A 12 -10.92 0.66 2.26
CA VAL A 12 -9.82 1.37 2.92
C VAL A 12 -9.32 0.56 4.09
N VAL A 13 -8.02 0.38 4.15
CA VAL A 13 -7.35 -0.43 5.16
C VAL A 13 -6.27 0.42 5.85
N HIS A 14 -6.12 0.27 7.15
CA HIS A 14 -5.01 0.87 7.88
C HIS A 14 -3.72 0.09 7.61
N LEU A 15 -2.72 0.73 7.06
CA LEU A 15 -1.44 0.08 6.80
C LEU A 15 -0.78 -0.40 8.08
N ARG A 16 -0.93 0.35 9.18
CA ARG A 16 -0.43 -0.07 10.49
C ARG A 16 -0.97 -1.43 10.92
N SER A 17 -2.26 -1.65 10.71
CA SER A 17 -2.91 -2.92 11.06
C SER A 17 -2.36 -4.08 10.23
N LEU A 18 -2.12 -3.86 8.94
CA LEU A 18 -1.55 -4.88 8.07
C LEU A 18 -0.11 -5.23 8.45
N MET A 19 0.66 -4.27 8.91
CA MET A 19 2.05 -4.47 9.30
C MET A 19 2.20 -4.80 10.78
N GLU A 20 1.10 -5.06 11.47
CA GLU A 20 1.08 -5.42 12.89
C GLU A 20 1.79 -4.38 13.79
N ILE A 21 1.72 -3.12 13.40
CA ILE A 21 2.24 -2.02 14.22
C ILE A 21 1.19 -1.65 15.25
N GLU A 22 1.55 -1.80 16.53
CA GLU A 22 0.66 -1.49 17.62
C GLU A 22 0.41 0.01 17.77
N GLY A 23 -0.76 0.33 18.30
CA GLY A 23 -1.14 1.68 18.65
C GLY A 23 -2.04 2.33 17.60
N PHE A 24 -2.92 3.18 18.10
CA PHE A 24 -3.81 3.99 17.27
C PHE A 24 -3.20 5.38 17.12
N PHE A 25 -2.83 5.72 15.91
CA PHE A 25 -2.23 7.03 15.64
C PHE A 25 -3.22 7.88 14.86
N PHE A 26 -3.60 9.01 15.43
CA PHE A 26 -4.45 9.98 14.77
C PHE A 26 -3.66 11.26 14.53
N SER A 27 -3.50 11.66 13.29
CA SER A 27 -2.74 12.85 12.94
C SER A 27 -3.31 13.49 11.68
N GLU A 28 -3.19 14.81 11.61
CA GLU A 28 -3.54 15.56 10.40
C GLU A 28 -2.63 15.23 9.22
N ARG A 29 -1.48 14.59 9.46
CA ARG A 29 -0.54 14.18 8.43
C ARG A 29 -0.94 12.88 7.75
N GLN A 30 -1.91 12.15 8.31
CA GLN A 30 -2.39 10.92 7.69
C GLN A 30 -2.89 11.17 6.27
N ARG A 31 -2.62 10.22 5.41
CA ARG A 31 -3.05 10.27 4.00
C ARG A 31 -3.58 8.91 3.59
N ILE A 32 -4.41 8.91 2.58
CA ILE A 32 -4.87 7.68 1.94
C ILE A 32 -4.12 7.55 0.62
N VAL A 33 -3.35 6.48 0.51
CA VAL A 33 -2.64 6.14 -0.72
C VAL A 33 -3.42 5.04 -1.42
N VAL A 34 -3.74 5.24 -2.68
CA VAL A 34 -4.53 4.27 -3.45
C VAL A 34 -3.62 3.40 -4.31
N PHE A 35 -3.75 2.09 -4.14
CA PHE A 35 -3.07 1.10 -4.97
C PHE A 35 -4.09 0.22 -5.68
N LEU A 36 -3.67 -0.38 -6.78
CA LEU A 36 -4.36 -1.53 -7.35
C LEU A 36 -3.82 -2.79 -6.68
N ILE A 37 -4.69 -3.48 -5.94
CA ILE A 37 -4.36 -4.72 -5.24
C ILE A 37 -5.14 -5.85 -5.92
N HIS A 38 -4.45 -6.73 -6.62
CA HIS A 38 -5.07 -7.78 -7.44
C HIS A 38 -6.21 -7.26 -8.32
N GLY A 39 -5.98 -6.08 -8.93
CA GLY A 39 -6.95 -5.42 -9.80
C GLY A 39 -8.01 -4.57 -9.08
N ILE A 40 -8.00 -4.52 -7.76
CA ILE A 40 -8.98 -3.75 -6.98
C ILE A 40 -8.34 -2.46 -6.45
N ARG A 41 -8.97 -1.33 -6.70
CA ARG A 41 -8.54 -0.06 -6.11
C ARG A 41 -8.77 -0.10 -4.61
N THR A 42 -7.68 0.02 -3.86
CA THR A 42 -7.70 -0.08 -2.40
C THR A 42 -6.96 1.11 -1.82
N GLY A 43 -7.60 1.79 -0.88
CA GLY A 43 -6.98 2.89 -0.14
C GLY A 43 -6.26 2.37 1.10
N PHE A 44 -5.06 2.85 1.33
CA PHE A 44 -4.29 2.55 2.54
C PHE A 44 -4.10 3.82 3.34
N ILE A 45 -4.54 3.80 4.59
CA ILE A 45 -4.28 4.89 5.51
C ILE A 45 -2.86 4.75 6.00
N VAL A 46 -2.03 5.73 5.67
CA VAL A 46 -0.63 5.81 6.10
C VAL A 46 -0.45 6.99 7.05
N ASP A 47 0.56 6.90 7.91
CA ASP A 47 0.81 7.93 8.92
C ASP A 47 1.16 9.27 8.30
N GLN A 48 1.94 9.25 7.25
CA GLN A 48 2.30 10.45 6.48
C GLN A 48 2.95 10.05 5.15
N VAL A 49 2.92 10.99 4.21
CA VAL A 49 3.70 10.90 2.98
C VAL A 49 4.79 11.96 3.08
N THR A 50 6.05 11.52 3.13
CA THR A 50 7.19 12.42 3.33
C THR A 50 7.62 13.11 2.05
N GLU A 51 7.58 12.37 0.93
CA GLU A 51 7.97 12.91 -0.36
C GLU A 51 7.44 12.03 -1.50
N VAL A 52 7.36 12.61 -2.67
CA VAL A 52 7.08 11.89 -3.91
C VAL A 52 8.32 12.00 -4.78
N LEU A 53 8.90 10.86 -5.13
CA LEU A 53 10.13 10.80 -5.89
C LEU A 53 9.86 10.30 -7.31
N ARG A 54 10.53 10.91 -8.27
CA ARG A 54 10.63 10.40 -9.62
C ARG A 54 11.89 9.53 -9.70
N LEU A 55 11.71 8.24 -10.00
CA LEU A 55 12.83 7.31 -10.08
C LEU A 55 13.40 7.30 -11.50
N PRO A 56 14.73 7.50 -11.65
CA PRO A 56 15.38 7.37 -12.96
C PRO A 56 15.24 5.95 -13.51
N ASP A 57 15.19 5.83 -14.85
CA ASP A 57 15.18 4.53 -15.49
C ASP A 57 16.43 3.73 -15.12
N GLY A 58 16.24 2.44 -14.87
CA GLY A 58 17.33 1.52 -14.55
C GLY A 58 17.87 1.61 -13.12
N CYS A 59 17.26 2.44 -12.24
CA CYS A 59 17.71 2.52 -10.85
C CYS A 59 17.17 1.41 -9.95
N VAL A 60 16.18 0.66 -10.42
CA VAL A 60 15.54 -0.39 -9.62
C VAL A 60 16.30 -1.70 -9.79
N GLU A 61 16.73 -2.25 -8.67
CA GLU A 61 17.45 -3.53 -8.58
C GLU A 61 16.63 -4.54 -7.80
N PRO A 62 16.90 -5.85 -7.94
CA PRO A 62 16.26 -6.85 -7.10
C PRO A 62 16.53 -6.58 -5.63
N SER A 63 15.50 -6.70 -4.79
CA SER A 63 15.65 -6.51 -3.35
C SER A 63 16.40 -7.68 -2.74
N PRO A 64 17.46 -7.43 -1.93
CA PRO A 64 18.05 -8.51 -1.17
C PRO A 64 17.04 -9.00 -0.13
N ARG A 65 16.91 -10.32 0.00
CA ARG A 65 16.06 -10.92 1.04
C ARG A 65 16.75 -10.77 2.39
N ILE A 66 16.33 -9.79 3.16
CA ILE A 66 16.89 -9.53 4.48
C ILE A 66 16.21 -10.40 5.55
N SER A 67 14.93 -10.75 5.36
CA SER A 67 14.24 -11.70 6.23
C SER A 67 13.23 -12.51 5.43
N GLU A 68 13.06 -13.78 5.79
CA GLU A 68 12.09 -14.66 5.15
C GLU A 68 10.65 -14.23 5.43
N GLU A 69 10.40 -13.60 6.59
CA GLU A 69 9.06 -13.16 6.98
C GLU A 69 8.49 -12.07 6.08
N HIS A 70 9.34 -11.21 5.54
CA HIS A 70 8.91 -10.06 4.76
C HIS A 70 9.52 -10.03 3.34
N GLY A 71 10.14 -11.13 2.91
CA GLY A 71 10.83 -11.18 1.60
C GLY A 71 9.91 -10.94 0.41
N GLU A 72 8.65 -11.34 0.52
CA GLU A 72 7.66 -11.14 -0.55
C GLU A 72 7.07 -9.73 -0.57
N LEU A 73 7.18 -8.99 0.53
CA LEU A 73 6.63 -7.64 0.65
C LEU A 73 7.34 -6.64 -0.25
N PHE A 74 8.61 -6.87 -0.55
CA PHE A 74 9.42 -5.94 -1.33
C PHE A 74 9.64 -6.44 -2.75
N SER A 75 9.30 -5.60 -3.74
CA SER A 75 9.47 -5.93 -5.15
C SER A 75 10.85 -5.59 -5.70
N GLY A 76 11.58 -4.71 -5.01
CA GLY A 76 12.89 -4.29 -5.47
C GLY A 76 13.45 -3.17 -4.61
N MET A 77 14.59 -2.67 -5.02
CA MET A 77 15.28 -1.58 -4.35
C MET A 77 15.65 -0.51 -5.36
N ALA A 78 15.27 0.73 -5.10
CA ALA A 78 15.70 1.85 -5.91
C ALA A 78 17.04 2.36 -5.36
N ASN A 79 18.06 2.35 -6.21
CA ASN A 79 19.38 2.86 -5.87
C ASN A 79 19.58 4.22 -6.53
N LEU A 80 19.51 5.26 -5.73
CA LEU A 80 19.71 6.63 -6.18
C LEU A 80 21.18 7.00 -5.97
N ARG A 81 22.00 6.70 -6.97
CA ARG A 81 23.48 6.84 -6.88
C ARG A 81 23.94 8.26 -6.56
N ASP A 82 23.27 9.26 -7.13
CA ASP A 82 23.65 10.67 -6.97
C ASP A 82 23.46 11.16 -5.53
N SER A 83 22.42 10.68 -4.84
CA SER A 83 22.14 11.04 -3.45
C SER A 83 22.58 9.98 -2.45
N LYS A 84 23.14 8.87 -2.90
CA LYS A 84 23.53 7.72 -2.08
C LYS A 84 22.37 7.15 -1.26
N ARG A 85 21.13 7.26 -1.77
CA ARG A 85 19.94 6.74 -1.11
C ARG A 85 19.57 5.39 -1.71
N MET A 86 19.15 4.49 -0.84
CA MET A 86 18.57 3.22 -1.23
C MET A 86 17.16 3.13 -0.65
N ILE A 87 16.18 2.88 -1.51
CA ILE A 87 14.77 2.85 -1.12
C ILE A 87 14.19 1.48 -1.47
N GLN A 88 13.68 0.78 -0.46
CA GLN A 88 12.98 -0.48 -0.70
C GLN A 88 11.58 -0.19 -1.24
N LEU A 89 11.22 -0.88 -2.32
CA LEU A 89 9.93 -0.73 -2.97
C LEU A 89 8.99 -1.84 -2.50
N ILE A 90 7.81 -1.45 -2.03
CA ILE A 90 6.80 -2.40 -1.60
C ILE A 90 6.09 -2.98 -2.84
N ALA A 91 5.85 -4.29 -2.81
CA ALA A 91 5.00 -4.95 -3.78
C ALA A 91 3.54 -4.82 -3.31
N PRO A 92 2.70 -4.00 -3.95
CA PRO A 92 1.34 -3.76 -3.44
C PRO A 92 0.51 -5.03 -3.29
N ASP A 93 0.61 -5.97 -4.24
CA ASP A 93 -0.16 -7.21 -4.20
C ASP A 93 0.22 -8.12 -3.02
N ALA A 94 1.41 -7.94 -2.45
CA ALA A 94 1.85 -8.70 -1.28
C ALA A 94 1.29 -8.16 0.04
N LEU A 95 0.71 -6.95 0.04
CA LEU A 95 0.11 -6.36 1.23
C LEU A 95 -1.15 -7.11 1.67
N ILE A 96 -1.88 -7.67 0.73
CA ILE A 96 -3.13 -8.38 0.99
C ILE A 96 -3.07 -9.70 0.22
N ASP A 97 -3.33 -10.82 0.91
CA ASP A 97 -3.36 -12.12 0.25
C ASP A 97 -4.62 -12.28 -0.61
N GLU A 98 -4.59 -13.25 -1.53
CA GLU A 98 -5.70 -13.47 -2.45
C GLU A 98 -7.01 -13.83 -1.74
N GLN A 99 -6.93 -14.49 -0.59
CA GLN A 99 -8.12 -14.86 0.17
C GLN A 99 -8.81 -13.65 0.77
N SER A 100 -8.04 -12.65 1.19
CA SER A 100 -8.57 -11.41 1.76
C SER A 100 -9.12 -10.45 0.71
N VAL A 101 -8.77 -10.63 -0.56
CA VAL A 101 -9.26 -9.80 -1.67
C VAL A 101 -10.78 -9.91 -1.81
N GLU A 102 -11.36 -11.11 -1.64
CA GLU A 102 -12.80 -11.29 -1.68
C GLU A 102 -13.53 -10.45 -0.63
N LEU A 103 -12.94 -10.30 0.56
CA LEU A 103 -13.51 -9.48 1.61
C LEU A 103 -13.54 -8.00 1.20
N LEU A 104 -12.52 -7.54 0.50
CA LEU A 104 -12.47 -6.16 -0.03
C LEU A 104 -13.56 -5.93 -1.08
N GLU A 105 -13.70 -6.85 -2.03
CA GLU A 105 -14.74 -6.78 -3.06
C GLU A 105 -16.14 -6.78 -2.47
N ASN A 106 -16.38 -7.63 -1.50
CA ASN A 106 -17.68 -7.74 -0.85
C ASN A 106 -18.04 -6.49 -0.06
N ALA A 107 -17.07 -5.88 0.62
CA ALA A 107 -17.28 -4.64 1.35
C ALA A 107 -17.69 -3.49 0.42
N ALA A 108 -16.98 -3.33 -0.68
CA ALA A 108 -17.29 -2.31 -1.68
C ALA A 108 -18.65 -2.56 -2.34
N ALA A 109 -18.95 -3.82 -2.70
CA ALA A 109 -20.22 -4.19 -3.31
C ALA A 109 -21.41 -3.96 -2.39
N LYS A 110 -21.27 -4.27 -1.10
CA LYS A 110 -22.32 -4.00 -0.12
C LYS A 110 -22.66 -2.52 -0.01
N LEU A 111 -21.66 -1.65 -0.03
CA LEU A 111 -21.91 -0.22 0.03
C LEU A 111 -22.66 0.28 -1.20
N VAL A 112 -22.27 -0.19 -2.39
CA VAL A 112 -22.95 0.16 -3.64
C VAL A 112 -24.42 -0.27 -3.62
N ARG A 113 -24.72 -1.45 -3.05
CA ARG A 113 -26.10 -1.95 -2.95
C ARG A 113 -26.96 -1.16 -1.96
N GLN A 114 -26.35 -0.53 -0.98
CA GLN A 114 -27.05 0.29 0.04
C GLN A 114 -27.32 1.71 -0.43
N LEU A 115 -26.66 2.15 -1.45
CA LEU A 115 -26.89 3.47 -2.06
C LEU A 115 -28.05 3.42 -3.04
#